data_4e50f79a4f888d148d17d7705209dd0d
#
_entry.id   4e50f79a4f888d148d17d7705209dd0d
#
_cell.length_a   1.000
_cell.length_b   1.000
_cell.length_c   1.000
_cell.angle_alpha   90.00
_cell.angle_beta   90.00
_cell.angle_gamma   90.00
#
_symmetry.space_group_name_H-M   'P 1'
#
loop_
_entity.id
_entity.type
_entity.pdbx_description
1 polymer ?
#
loop_
_entity_poly.entity_id
_entity_poly.type
_entity_poly.pdbx_seq_one_letter_code
_entity_poly.pdbx_strand_id
1 'polypeptide(L)'
;SGENKFYGEYLVNAQGEDVVAGIRTPAPVNEYSMNDQSRQYTSLEKLMPELYQELYNYQKRLEVHYKDMQDIEFTIEKGKLYMLQCRVGKRNGIAAVRMATEMYKQKLIDLKTAVMRVGPNQLVELLLPMLDPKAELVTKPIAKGLPAGPGGAKGRVVFSSNDAVEWAHKGEKVILVRE
;
A
#
# COMPACT_ATOMS: atom_id res chain seq x y z
N SER A 1 -1.67 -3.44 -3.09
CA SER A 1 -1.93 -4.57 -4.01
C SER A 1 -2.82 -5.65 -3.37
N GLY A 2 -2.71 -5.91 -2.08
CA GLY A 2 -3.39 -6.99 -1.36
C GLY A 2 -2.84 -8.38 -1.65
N GLU A 3 -1.67 -8.50 -2.27
CA GLU A 3 -1.02 -9.77 -2.51
C GLU A 3 -0.55 -10.40 -1.19
N ASN A 4 -0.71 -11.73 -1.08
CA ASN A 4 -0.24 -12.48 0.09
C ASN A 4 1.29 -12.67 0.02
N LYS A 5 2.01 -11.59 0.28
CA LYS A 5 3.47 -11.55 0.30
C LYS A 5 3.94 -10.73 1.49
N PHE A 6 4.98 -11.21 2.14
CA PHE A 6 5.61 -10.47 3.22
C PHE A 6 6.37 -9.27 2.64
N TYR A 7 5.91 -8.09 2.97
CA TYR A 7 6.50 -6.80 2.55
C TYR A 7 6.95 -6.03 3.77
N GLY A 8 8.11 -5.40 3.68
CA GLY A 8 8.61 -4.55 4.75
C GLY A 8 9.95 -3.91 4.43
N GLU A 9 10.35 -3.01 5.29
CA GLU A 9 11.56 -2.20 5.18
C GLU A 9 12.26 -2.14 6.54
N TYR A 10 13.56 -1.90 6.53
CA TYR A 10 14.36 -1.70 7.76
C TYR A 10 15.42 -0.62 7.56
N LEU A 11 15.84 -0.01 8.66
CA LEU A 11 16.96 0.95 8.69
C LEU A 11 17.97 0.55 9.75
N VAL A 12 19.25 0.59 9.38
CA VAL A 12 20.37 0.33 10.30
C VAL A 12 20.66 1.59 11.10
N ASN A 13 20.89 1.44 12.41
CA ASN A 13 21.19 2.54 13.34
C ASN A 13 20.22 3.71 13.19
N ALA A 14 18.94 3.43 13.34
CA ALA A 14 17.84 4.39 13.19
C ALA A 14 16.88 4.34 14.37
N GLN A 15 16.21 5.45 14.63
CA GLN A 15 15.03 5.53 15.48
C GLN A 15 13.77 5.39 14.62
N GLY A 16 12.63 5.03 15.24
CA GLY A 16 11.36 4.90 14.52
C GLY A 16 10.94 6.15 13.77
N GLU A 17 11.30 7.32 14.29
CA GLU A 17 11.06 8.63 13.67
C GLU A 17 11.81 8.80 12.35
N ASP A 18 13.01 8.26 12.19
CA ASP A 18 13.81 8.32 10.96
C ASP A 18 13.10 7.58 9.81
N VAL A 19 12.41 6.49 10.13
CA VAL A 19 11.63 5.70 9.17
C VAL A 19 10.41 6.50 8.70
N VAL A 20 9.67 7.11 9.63
CA VAL A 20 8.44 7.86 9.36
C VAL A 20 8.72 9.18 8.66
N ALA A 21 9.80 9.88 9.03
CA ALA A 21 10.16 11.16 8.44
C ALA A 21 10.73 11.05 7.01
N GLY A 22 11.07 9.83 6.54
CA GLY A 22 11.60 9.63 5.19
C GLY A 22 12.96 10.29 4.92
N ILE A 23 13.73 10.59 5.98
CA ILE A 23 15.04 11.27 5.89
C ILE A 23 16.09 10.36 5.25
N ARG A 24 15.96 9.06 5.43
CA ARG A 24 16.86 8.04 4.91
C ARG A 24 16.06 7.02 4.10
N THR A 25 16.62 6.55 2.99
CA THR A 25 16.02 5.48 2.20
C THR A 25 16.17 4.15 2.94
N PRO A 26 15.06 3.47 3.29
CA PRO A 26 15.13 2.18 3.97
C PRO A 26 15.57 1.05 3.03
N ALA A 27 16.19 0.03 3.61
CA ALA A 27 16.52 -1.21 2.94
C ALA A 27 15.33 -2.19 2.98
N PRO A 28 15.17 -3.07 1.98
CA PRO A 28 14.05 -4.00 1.92
C PRO A 28 14.27 -5.18 2.88
N VAL A 29 13.21 -5.72 3.50
CA VAL A 29 13.33 -6.94 4.34
C VAL A 29 13.62 -8.18 3.49
N ASN A 30 13.16 -8.24 2.24
CA ASN A 30 13.38 -9.34 1.29
C ASN A 30 13.43 -8.83 -0.16
N GLU A 31 13.69 -9.72 -1.10
CA GLU A 31 13.75 -9.35 -2.53
C GLU A 31 12.40 -8.85 -3.08
N TYR A 32 11.27 -9.36 -2.58
CA TYR A 32 9.95 -8.90 -2.98
C TYR A 32 9.69 -7.43 -2.59
N SER A 33 10.22 -6.99 -1.46
CA SER A 33 10.10 -5.61 -0.96
C SER A 33 11.00 -4.60 -1.68
N MET A 34 11.86 -5.08 -2.60
CA MET A 34 12.81 -4.24 -3.31
C MET A 34 12.10 -3.33 -4.32
N ASN A 35 12.49 -2.06 -4.34
CA ASN A 35 12.02 -1.06 -5.30
C ASN A 35 13.22 -0.34 -5.93
N ASP A 36 12.98 0.57 -6.88
CA ASP A 36 14.05 1.26 -7.61
C ASP A 36 14.98 2.06 -6.70
N GLN A 37 14.48 2.62 -5.61
CA GLN A 37 15.27 3.40 -4.65
C GLN A 37 16.09 2.51 -3.70
N SER A 38 15.59 1.31 -3.41
CA SER A 38 16.21 0.39 -2.45
C SER A 38 17.09 -0.70 -3.10
N ARG A 39 17.17 -0.76 -4.44
CA ARG A 39 17.98 -1.76 -5.18
C ARG A 39 19.47 -1.81 -4.80
N GLN A 40 20.01 -0.70 -4.35
CA GLN A 40 21.42 -0.61 -3.92
C GLN A 40 21.67 -1.18 -2.52
N TYR A 41 20.62 -1.46 -1.75
CA TYR A 41 20.74 -1.96 -0.39
C TYR A 41 20.55 -3.47 -0.33
N THR A 42 21.27 -4.12 0.55
CA THR A 42 21.12 -5.57 0.82
C THR A 42 19.83 -5.79 1.63
N SER A 43 19.03 -6.78 1.24
CA SER A 43 17.84 -7.15 2.01
C SER A 43 18.20 -7.78 3.35
N LEU A 44 17.30 -7.67 4.35
CA LEU A 44 17.44 -8.33 5.65
C LEU A 44 17.57 -9.85 5.49
N GLU A 45 16.81 -10.43 4.55
CA GLU A 45 16.87 -11.85 4.19
C GLU A 45 18.28 -12.33 3.82
N LYS A 46 19.04 -11.49 3.11
CA LYS A 46 20.42 -11.79 2.74
C LYS A 46 21.43 -11.43 3.83
N LEU A 47 21.19 -10.32 4.53
CA LEU A 47 22.11 -9.79 5.54
C LEU A 47 22.07 -10.60 6.84
N MET A 48 20.87 -10.99 7.29
CA MET A 48 20.61 -11.69 8.55
C MET A 48 19.52 -12.77 8.34
N PRO A 49 19.81 -13.85 7.61
CA PRO A 49 18.80 -14.84 7.19
C PRO A 49 18.06 -15.51 8.36
N GLU A 50 18.73 -15.77 9.47
CA GLU A 50 18.12 -16.40 10.65
C GLU A 50 17.09 -15.44 11.30
N LEU A 51 17.43 -14.17 11.47
CA LEU A 51 16.54 -13.17 12.04
C LEU A 51 15.38 -12.83 11.10
N TYR A 52 15.63 -12.81 9.79
CA TYR A 52 14.56 -12.70 8.79
C TYR A 52 13.58 -13.87 8.89
N GLN A 53 14.08 -15.10 9.02
CA GLN A 53 13.23 -16.28 9.17
C GLN A 53 12.42 -16.23 10.47
N GLU A 54 13.02 -15.76 11.55
CA GLU A 54 12.33 -15.54 12.84
C GLU A 54 11.20 -14.50 12.67
N LEU A 55 11.48 -13.34 12.06
CA LEU A 55 10.51 -12.30 11.77
C LEU A 55 9.35 -12.82 10.88
N TYR A 56 9.67 -13.58 9.85
CA TYR A 56 8.68 -14.21 8.98
C TYR A 56 7.77 -15.19 9.73
N ASN A 57 8.31 -15.96 10.66
CA ASN A 57 7.53 -16.86 11.50
C ASN A 57 6.62 -16.09 12.48
N TYR A 58 7.09 -14.97 13.05
CA TYR A 58 6.23 -14.11 13.87
C TYR A 58 5.08 -13.53 13.06
N GLN A 59 5.36 -13.01 11.86
CA GLN A 59 4.32 -12.49 10.98
C GLN A 59 3.22 -13.54 10.72
N LYS A 60 3.59 -14.78 10.37
CA LYS A 60 2.64 -15.85 10.13
C LYS A 60 1.82 -16.20 11.38
N ARG A 61 2.46 -16.29 12.54
CA ARG A 61 1.76 -16.57 13.80
C ARG A 61 0.75 -15.48 14.15
N LEU A 62 1.12 -14.21 13.95
CA LEU A 62 0.24 -13.06 14.20
C LEU A 62 -0.95 -13.05 13.24
N GLU A 63 -0.72 -13.31 11.95
CA GLU A 63 -1.78 -13.39 10.94
C GLU A 63 -2.81 -14.48 11.26
N VAL A 64 -2.34 -15.67 11.65
CA VAL A 64 -3.22 -16.78 12.05
C VAL A 64 -3.96 -16.46 13.37
N HIS A 65 -3.28 -15.84 14.34
CA HIS A 65 -3.86 -15.50 15.64
C HIS A 65 -4.97 -14.44 15.50
N TYR A 66 -4.68 -13.34 14.82
CA TYR A 66 -5.64 -12.25 14.60
C TYR A 66 -6.59 -12.51 13.44
N LYS A 67 -6.33 -13.55 12.66
CA LYS A 67 -7.06 -13.89 11.43
C LYS A 67 -7.15 -12.72 10.46
N ASP A 68 -6.13 -11.87 10.43
CA ASP A 68 -6.06 -10.67 9.59
C ASP A 68 -4.61 -10.26 9.34
N MET A 69 -4.37 -9.51 8.26
CA MET A 69 -3.08 -8.94 7.93
C MET A 69 -2.63 -7.97 9.02
N GLN A 70 -1.39 -8.13 9.46
CA GLN A 70 -0.80 -7.33 10.52
C GLN A 70 0.30 -6.43 9.98
N ASP A 71 0.30 -5.19 10.43
CA ASP A 71 1.39 -4.23 10.33
C ASP A 71 2.24 -4.37 11.59
N ILE A 72 3.54 -4.64 11.40
CA ILE A 72 4.43 -5.07 12.48
C ILE A 72 5.62 -4.10 12.55
N GLU A 73 5.91 -3.64 13.75
CA GLU A 73 7.12 -2.89 14.06
C GLU A 73 8.09 -3.76 14.85
N PHE A 74 9.36 -3.77 14.46
CA PHE A 74 10.40 -4.58 15.10
C PHE A 74 11.71 -3.82 15.22
N THR A 75 12.58 -4.30 16.09
CA THR A 75 13.99 -3.88 16.14
C THR A 75 14.91 -5.08 16.30
N ILE A 76 16.15 -4.90 15.88
CA ILE A 76 17.23 -5.87 16.07
C ILE A 76 18.32 -5.19 16.86
N GLU A 77 18.65 -5.73 18.02
CA GLU A 77 19.73 -5.25 18.87
C GLU A 77 20.65 -6.41 19.26
N LYS A 78 21.94 -6.25 19.03
CA LYS A 78 22.98 -7.27 19.35
C LYS A 78 22.64 -8.67 18.83
N GLY A 79 22.13 -8.73 17.59
CA GLY A 79 21.77 -9.99 16.94
C GLY A 79 20.51 -10.66 17.48
N LYS A 80 19.66 -9.94 18.18
CA LYS A 80 18.39 -10.44 18.72
C LYS A 80 17.24 -9.62 18.19
N LEU A 81 16.16 -10.29 17.73
CA LEU A 81 14.92 -9.68 17.25
C LEU A 81 14.00 -9.36 18.42
N TYR A 82 13.40 -8.17 18.38
CA TYR A 82 12.39 -7.71 19.32
C TYR A 82 11.17 -7.19 18.56
N MET A 83 10.00 -7.71 18.92
CA MET A 83 8.72 -7.21 18.41
C MET A 83 8.28 -6.02 19.26
N LEU A 84 8.05 -4.87 18.62
CA LEU A 84 7.69 -3.63 19.32
C LEU A 84 6.19 -3.39 19.31
N GLN A 85 5.55 -3.55 18.15
CA GLN A 85 4.12 -3.31 17.97
C GLN A 85 3.56 -4.19 16.87
N CYS A 86 2.30 -4.61 16.99
CA CYS A 86 1.51 -5.09 15.86
C CYS A 86 0.12 -4.44 15.88
N ARG A 87 -0.41 -4.21 14.70
CA ARG A 87 -1.75 -3.63 14.49
C ARG A 87 -2.35 -4.15 13.19
N VAL A 88 -3.67 -4.06 13.08
CA VAL A 88 -4.34 -4.39 11.82
C VAL A 88 -3.84 -3.44 10.73
N GLY A 89 -3.31 -4.00 9.65
CA GLY A 89 -2.74 -3.22 8.58
C GLY A 89 -3.79 -2.45 7.78
N LYS A 90 -3.49 -1.19 7.47
CA LYS A 90 -4.31 -0.34 6.61
C LYS A 90 -4.32 -0.88 5.18
N ARG A 91 -5.45 -0.76 4.50
CA ARG A 91 -5.64 -1.27 3.14
C ARG A 91 -6.62 -0.41 2.34
N ASN A 92 -6.37 -0.24 1.06
CA ASN A 92 -7.31 0.37 0.12
C ASN A 92 -8.40 -0.63 -0.31
N GLY A 93 -9.40 -0.19 -1.07
CA GLY A 93 -10.53 -1.02 -1.48
C GLY A 93 -10.13 -2.29 -2.22
N ILE A 94 -9.19 -2.20 -3.17
CA ILE A 94 -8.69 -3.36 -3.94
C ILE A 94 -8.06 -4.39 -2.99
N ALA A 95 -7.18 -3.95 -2.10
CA ALA A 95 -6.52 -4.82 -1.14
C ALA A 95 -7.51 -5.43 -0.15
N ALA A 96 -8.50 -4.67 0.32
CA ALA A 96 -9.52 -5.15 1.25
C ALA A 96 -10.32 -6.33 0.66
N VAL A 97 -10.84 -6.18 -0.56
CA VAL A 97 -11.61 -7.24 -1.23
C VAL A 97 -10.74 -8.45 -1.52
N ARG A 98 -9.53 -8.24 -2.04
CA ARG A 98 -8.61 -9.33 -2.34
C ARG A 98 -8.23 -10.14 -1.10
N MET A 99 -7.80 -9.48 -0.04
CA MET A 99 -7.43 -10.11 1.23
C MET A 99 -8.61 -10.86 1.85
N ALA A 100 -9.80 -10.25 1.93
CA ALA A 100 -10.99 -10.90 2.46
C ALA A 100 -11.35 -12.16 1.67
N THR A 101 -11.27 -12.10 0.34
CA THR A 101 -11.54 -13.24 -0.55
C THR A 101 -10.51 -14.36 -0.37
N GLU A 102 -9.22 -14.01 -0.33
CA GLU A 102 -8.14 -15.00 -0.18
C GLU A 102 -8.17 -15.66 1.20
N MET A 103 -8.37 -14.90 2.28
CA MET A 103 -8.49 -15.43 3.64
C MET A 103 -9.70 -16.36 3.80
N TYR A 104 -10.83 -16.02 3.16
CA TYR A 104 -11.99 -16.92 3.11
C TYR A 104 -11.67 -18.23 2.37
N LYS A 105 -11.05 -18.17 1.19
CA LYS A 105 -10.63 -19.35 0.42
C LYS A 105 -9.66 -20.24 1.20
N GLN A 106 -8.76 -19.64 1.97
CA GLN A 106 -7.82 -20.32 2.85
C GLN A 106 -8.47 -20.85 4.15
N LYS A 107 -9.78 -20.64 4.34
CA LYS A 107 -10.52 -21.01 5.55
C LYS A 107 -9.99 -20.37 6.85
N LEU A 108 -9.27 -19.27 6.74
CA LEU A 108 -8.80 -18.49 7.88
C LEU A 108 -9.95 -17.74 8.54
N ILE A 109 -10.91 -17.26 7.74
CA ILE A 109 -12.13 -16.57 8.16
C ILE A 109 -13.35 -17.18 7.47
N ASP A 110 -14.52 -16.96 8.06
CA ASP A 110 -15.81 -17.34 7.47
C ASP A 110 -16.31 -16.28 6.46
N LEU A 111 -17.35 -16.63 5.70
CA LEU A 111 -17.93 -15.74 4.69
C LEU A 111 -18.48 -14.44 5.30
N LYS A 112 -19.14 -14.53 6.46
CA LYS A 112 -19.69 -13.37 7.16
C LYS A 112 -18.57 -12.39 7.53
N THR A 113 -17.51 -12.88 8.11
CA THR A 113 -16.32 -12.08 8.47
C THR A 113 -15.68 -11.47 7.22
N ALA A 114 -15.56 -12.23 6.11
CA ALA A 114 -15.01 -11.71 4.86
C ALA A 114 -15.82 -10.52 4.33
N VAL A 115 -17.15 -10.64 4.30
CA VAL A 115 -18.05 -9.54 3.88
C VAL A 115 -17.95 -8.34 4.81
N MET A 116 -17.94 -8.56 6.12
CA MET A 116 -17.89 -7.47 7.11
C MET A 116 -16.55 -6.70 7.12
N ARG A 117 -15.48 -7.29 6.60
CA ARG A 117 -14.15 -6.65 6.53
C ARG A 117 -14.00 -5.65 5.39
N VAL A 118 -14.90 -5.68 4.42
CA VAL A 118 -14.87 -4.72 3.31
C VAL A 118 -15.87 -3.62 3.59
N GLY A 119 -15.35 -2.43 3.93
CA GLY A 119 -16.20 -1.27 4.22
C GLY A 119 -16.93 -0.75 2.97
N PRO A 120 -18.15 -0.19 3.10
CA PRO A 120 -18.90 0.36 1.97
C PRO A 120 -18.09 1.38 1.16
N ASN A 121 -17.35 2.26 1.81
CA ASN A 121 -16.51 3.26 1.12
C ASN A 121 -15.41 2.61 0.28
N GLN A 122 -14.84 1.49 0.73
CA GLN A 122 -13.85 0.73 -0.02
C GLN A 122 -14.45 0.08 -1.28
N LEU A 123 -15.73 -0.31 -1.25
CA LEU A 123 -16.43 -0.78 -2.43
C LEU A 123 -16.71 0.36 -3.41
N VAL A 124 -17.10 1.53 -2.92
CA VAL A 124 -17.28 2.72 -3.76
C VAL A 124 -15.99 3.07 -4.50
N GLU A 125 -14.84 3.03 -3.83
CA GLU A 125 -13.53 3.23 -4.48
C GLU A 125 -13.31 2.31 -5.69
N LEU A 126 -13.75 1.05 -5.60
CA LEU A 126 -13.61 0.06 -6.68
C LEU A 126 -14.53 0.29 -7.87
N LEU A 127 -15.63 1.00 -7.66
CA LEU A 127 -16.58 1.35 -8.73
C LEU A 127 -16.19 2.62 -9.49
N LEU A 128 -15.19 3.36 -8.99
CA LEU A 128 -14.69 4.55 -9.67
C LEU A 128 -13.79 4.18 -10.86
N PRO A 129 -13.77 5.00 -11.91
CA PRO A 129 -12.84 4.80 -13.01
C PRO A 129 -11.40 4.76 -12.51
N MET A 130 -10.62 3.83 -13.03
CA MET A 130 -9.18 3.72 -12.77
C MET A 130 -8.39 3.83 -14.06
N LEU A 131 -7.13 4.24 -13.97
CA LEU A 131 -6.20 4.15 -15.10
C LEU A 131 -5.91 2.68 -15.40
N ASP A 132 -5.76 2.34 -16.67
CA ASP A 132 -5.29 1.02 -17.06
C ASP A 132 -3.83 0.85 -16.61
N PRO A 133 -3.52 -0.13 -15.74
CA PRO A 133 -2.16 -0.36 -15.27
C PRO A 133 -1.14 -0.60 -16.39
N LYS A 134 -1.58 -1.16 -17.52
CA LYS A 134 -0.71 -1.36 -18.68
C LYS A 134 -0.40 -0.05 -19.39
N ALA A 135 -1.37 0.86 -19.49
CA ALA A 135 -1.17 2.18 -20.05
C ALA A 135 -0.28 3.06 -19.16
N GLU A 136 -0.42 2.93 -17.84
CA GLU A 136 0.41 3.64 -16.87
C GLU A 136 1.90 3.29 -16.99
N LEU A 137 2.23 2.03 -17.27
CA LEU A 137 3.61 1.56 -17.45
C LEU A 137 4.31 2.15 -18.69
N VAL A 138 3.56 2.50 -19.74
CA VAL A 138 4.11 2.97 -21.01
C VAL A 138 3.91 4.46 -21.25
N THR A 139 3.09 5.13 -20.44
CA THR A 139 2.76 6.54 -20.61
C THR A 139 3.55 7.39 -19.61
N LYS A 140 4.36 8.31 -20.13
CA LYS A 140 5.09 9.25 -19.27
C LYS A 140 4.13 10.31 -18.74
N PRO A 141 4.04 10.53 -17.41
CA PRO A 141 3.22 11.59 -16.83
C PRO A 141 3.73 12.97 -17.25
N ILE A 142 2.81 13.87 -17.62
CA ILE A 142 3.12 15.25 -18.01
C ILE A 142 3.40 16.10 -16.77
N ALA A 143 2.60 15.90 -15.71
CA ALA A 143 2.73 16.61 -14.45
C ALA A 143 2.23 15.73 -13.30
N LYS A 144 2.58 16.10 -12.07
CA LYS A 144 2.16 15.46 -10.84
C LYS A 144 1.43 16.48 -9.96
N GLY A 145 0.29 16.11 -9.41
CA GLY A 145 -0.51 16.97 -8.54
C GLY A 145 -1.15 16.20 -7.39
N LEU A 146 -1.77 16.94 -6.46
CA LEU A 146 -2.57 16.34 -5.39
C LEU A 146 -4.00 16.08 -5.91
N PRO A 147 -4.54 14.87 -5.69
CA PRO A 147 -5.89 14.57 -6.11
C PRO A 147 -6.91 15.27 -5.18
N ALA A 148 -7.91 15.93 -5.76
CA ALA A 148 -9.02 16.52 -5.01
C ALA A 148 -10.19 15.55 -4.77
N GLY A 149 -10.16 14.38 -5.39
CA GLY A 149 -11.18 13.33 -5.25
C GLY A 149 -10.62 11.96 -5.61
N PRO A 150 -11.34 10.88 -5.25
CA PRO A 150 -10.91 9.53 -5.55
C PRO A 150 -11.16 9.14 -7.02
N GLY A 151 -10.40 8.16 -7.51
CA GLY A 151 -10.55 7.60 -8.86
C GLY A 151 -9.86 8.37 -9.96
N GLY A 152 -9.96 7.85 -11.18
CA GLY A 152 -9.44 8.47 -12.39
C GLY A 152 -10.47 9.36 -13.07
N ALA A 153 -10.02 10.41 -13.75
CA ALA A 153 -10.86 11.28 -14.55
C ALA A 153 -10.30 11.44 -15.96
N LYS A 154 -11.19 11.62 -16.93
CA LYS A 154 -10.85 11.94 -18.31
C LYS A 154 -11.59 13.20 -18.75
N GLY A 155 -10.86 14.20 -19.25
CA GLY A 155 -11.45 15.43 -19.72
C GLY A 155 -10.39 16.42 -20.22
N ARG A 156 -10.84 17.58 -20.68
CA ARG A 156 -9.97 18.70 -21.04
C ARG A 156 -9.48 19.42 -19.80
N VAL A 157 -8.24 19.82 -19.78
CA VAL A 157 -7.67 20.58 -18.66
C VAL A 157 -8.15 22.03 -18.74
N VAL A 158 -8.64 22.54 -17.61
CA VAL A 158 -9.03 23.94 -17.41
C VAL A 158 -8.39 24.45 -16.12
N PHE A 159 -8.11 25.74 -16.04
CA PHE A 159 -7.37 26.34 -14.94
C PHE A 159 -8.23 27.30 -14.11
N SER A 160 -9.45 27.61 -14.56
CA SER A 160 -10.39 28.43 -13.81
C SER A 160 -11.70 27.70 -13.51
N SER A 161 -12.29 28.02 -12.37
CA SER A 161 -13.59 27.45 -11.99
C SER A 161 -14.70 27.86 -12.96
N ASN A 162 -14.62 29.09 -13.51
CA ASN A 162 -15.60 29.61 -14.46
C ASN A 162 -15.55 28.79 -15.76
N ASP A 163 -14.37 28.55 -16.32
CA ASP A 163 -14.20 27.71 -17.51
C ASP A 163 -14.71 26.30 -17.26
N ALA A 164 -14.43 25.73 -16.06
CA ALA A 164 -14.92 24.41 -15.70
C ALA A 164 -16.45 24.34 -15.73
N VAL A 165 -17.13 25.34 -15.19
CA VAL A 165 -18.59 25.42 -15.19
C VAL A 165 -19.12 25.63 -16.62
N GLU A 166 -18.57 26.55 -17.36
CA GLU A 166 -19.01 26.87 -18.73
C GLU A 166 -18.90 25.65 -19.65
N TRP A 167 -17.75 24.96 -19.60
CA TRP A 167 -17.52 23.79 -20.45
C TRP A 167 -18.37 22.59 -20.02
N ALA A 168 -18.58 22.41 -18.69
CA ALA A 168 -19.47 21.38 -18.19
C ALA A 168 -20.92 21.61 -18.64
N HIS A 169 -21.40 22.86 -18.67
CA HIS A 169 -22.72 23.20 -19.22
C HIS A 169 -22.84 22.91 -20.72
N LYS A 170 -21.74 22.93 -21.47
CA LYS A 170 -21.70 22.53 -22.88
C LYS A 170 -21.61 20.99 -23.06
N GLY A 171 -21.65 20.21 -21.97
CA GLY A 171 -21.54 18.75 -22.00
C GLY A 171 -20.11 18.21 -22.12
N GLU A 172 -19.09 19.08 -22.05
CA GLU A 172 -17.69 18.67 -22.08
C GLU A 172 -17.23 18.14 -20.72
N LYS A 173 -16.43 17.08 -20.76
CA LYS A 173 -15.75 16.58 -19.55
C LYS A 173 -14.48 17.38 -19.31
N VAL A 174 -14.31 17.92 -18.14
CA VAL A 174 -13.17 18.77 -17.76
C VAL A 174 -12.44 18.29 -16.53
N ILE A 175 -11.16 18.59 -16.47
CA ILE A 175 -10.31 18.40 -15.28
C ILE A 175 -9.83 19.79 -14.87
N LEU A 176 -10.29 20.27 -13.73
CA LEU A 176 -9.84 21.54 -13.17
C LEU A 176 -8.50 21.33 -12.45
N VAL A 177 -7.49 22.06 -12.86
CA VAL A 177 -6.16 22.07 -12.24
C VAL A 177 -5.93 23.44 -11.64
N ARG A 178 -5.60 23.50 -10.35
CA ARG A 178 -5.30 24.75 -9.61
C ARG A 178 -4.05 24.57 -8.77
N GLU A 179 -3.43 25.70 -8.42
CA GLU A 179 -2.36 25.78 -7.41
C GLU A 179 -2.91 25.54 -6.01
#